data_32403836127bee2d2080df557c45cd9e
#
_entry.id   32403836127bee2d2080df557c45cd9e
#
_cell.length_a   1.000
_cell.length_b   1.000
_cell.length_c   1.000
_cell.angle_alpha   90.00
_cell.angle_beta   90.00
_cell.angle_gamma   90.00
#
_symmetry.space_group_name_H-M   'P 1'
#
loop_
_entity.id
_entity.type
_entity.pdbx_description
1 polymer ?
#
loop_
_entity_poly.entity_id
_entity_poly.type
_entity_poly.pdbx_seq_one_letter_code
_entity_poly.pdbx_strand_id
1 'polypeptide(L)'
;MSLTWDVVIIGAGAAGMMCAAQAGQRGRRVLLIEHYHVVGEKIRISGGGRCNFTNVNAEPANYLSQNPDFCRSALARYTPAQFVRLVESYGIAYHEKKLGQLFCDDSALDMIAMLKSECARGRVEWRIPCAVDPAILLPLSRV
;
A
#
# COMPACT_ATOMS: atom_id res chain seq x y z
N MET A 1 -18.29 24.39 6.79
CA MET A 1 -16.84 24.24 7.03
C MET A 1 -16.23 23.53 5.83
N SER A 2 -15.22 24.11 5.20
CA SER A 2 -14.47 23.43 4.15
C SER A 2 -13.71 22.26 4.75
N LEU A 3 -13.96 21.04 4.26
CA LEU A 3 -13.16 19.87 4.63
C LEU A 3 -11.82 19.98 3.89
N THR A 4 -10.78 20.37 4.60
CA THR A 4 -9.43 20.42 4.06
C THR A 4 -8.66 19.17 4.45
N TRP A 5 -7.95 18.59 3.51
CA TRP A 5 -7.11 17.41 3.67
C TRP A 5 -5.64 17.78 3.52
N ASP A 6 -4.78 17.22 4.35
CA ASP A 6 -3.33 17.38 4.17
C ASP A 6 -2.82 16.49 3.04
N VAL A 7 -3.48 15.32 2.88
CA VAL A 7 -3.10 14.31 1.87
C VAL A 7 -4.37 13.70 1.28
N VAL A 8 -4.45 13.67 -0.04
CA VAL A 8 -5.46 12.92 -0.79
C VAL A 8 -4.76 11.84 -1.61
N ILE A 9 -5.20 10.60 -1.46
CA ILE A 9 -4.63 9.44 -2.14
C ILE A 9 -5.70 8.81 -3.02
N ILE A 10 -5.37 8.55 -4.27
CA ILE A 10 -6.25 7.93 -5.25
C ILE A 10 -5.79 6.50 -5.50
N GLY A 11 -6.66 5.55 -5.21
CA GLY A 11 -6.44 4.12 -5.32
C GLY A 11 -6.12 3.45 -3.99
N ALA A 12 -7.00 2.54 -3.55
CA ALA A 12 -6.87 1.76 -2.33
C ALA A 12 -6.27 0.37 -2.59
N GLY A 13 -5.19 0.33 -3.35
CA GLY A 13 -4.31 -0.82 -3.48
C GLY A 13 -3.26 -0.86 -2.36
N ALA A 14 -2.29 -1.76 -2.47
CA ALA A 14 -1.22 -1.92 -1.47
C ALA A 14 -0.46 -0.60 -1.20
N ALA A 15 -0.04 0.07 -2.26
CA ALA A 15 0.72 1.31 -2.15
C ALA A 15 -0.13 2.45 -1.55
N GLY A 16 -1.39 2.60 -2.01
CA GLY A 16 -2.28 3.65 -1.51
C GLY A 16 -2.63 3.47 -0.04
N MET A 17 -2.99 2.26 0.38
CA MET A 17 -3.28 1.97 1.78
C MET A 17 -2.05 2.16 2.68
N MET A 18 -0.87 1.72 2.24
CA MET A 18 0.36 1.90 3.01
C MET A 18 0.74 3.38 3.12
N CYS A 19 0.62 4.15 2.04
CA CYS A 19 0.85 5.60 2.04
C CYS A 19 -0.13 6.31 2.99
N ALA A 20 -1.41 5.97 2.92
CA ALA A 20 -2.46 6.55 3.76
C ALA A 20 -2.21 6.26 5.24
N ALA A 21 -1.90 5.01 5.58
CA ALA A 21 -1.59 4.60 6.94
C ALA A 21 -0.39 5.37 7.50
N GLN A 22 0.70 5.45 6.74
CA GLN A 22 1.91 6.15 7.15
C GLN A 22 1.69 7.66 7.33
N ALA A 23 0.97 8.29 6.42
CA ALA A 23 0.67 9.72 6.53
C ALA A 23 -0.25 10.00 7.74
N GLY A 24 -1.30 9.19 7.91
CA GLY A 24 -2.25 9.34 9.02
C GLY A 24 -1.60 9.11 10.39
N GLN A 25 -0.76 8.08 10.53
CA GLN A 25 -0.02 7.81 11.77
C GLN A 25 1.01 8.89 12.12
N ARG A 26 1.39 9.72 11.14
CA ARG A 26 2.21 10.93 11.34
C ARG A 26 1.36 12.18 11.63
N GLY A 27 0.08 12.02 11.91
CA GLY A 27 -0.83 13.10 12.30
C GLY A 27 -1.41 13.91 11.15
N ARG A 28 -1.29 13.43 9.89
CA ARG A 28 -1.90 14.09 8.74
C ARG A 28 -3.37 13.70 8.61
N ARG A 29 -4.20 14.65 8.17
CA ARG A 29 -5.59 14.38 7.77
C ARG A 29 -5.57 13.78 6.37
N VAL A 30 -5.94 12.50 6.26
CA VAL A 30 -5.80 11.72 5.02
C VAL A 30 -7.16 11.31 4.51
N LEU A 31 -7.39 11.56 3.21
CA LEU A 31 -8.50 11.00 2.44
C LEU A 31 -7.97 9.98 1.45
N LEU A 32 -8.50 8.76 1.51
CA LEU A 32 -8.22 7.69 0.55
C LEU A 32 -9.45 7.41 -0.31
N ILE A 33 -9.29 7.52 -1.62
CA ILE A 33 -10.36 7.42 -2.61
C ILE A 33 -10.15 6.15 -3.43
N GLU A 34 -11.21 5.37 -3.64
CA GLU A 34 -11.19 4.19 -4.50
C GLU A 34 -12.45 4.16 -5.37
N HIS A 35 -12.27 3.90 -6.66
CA HIS A 35 -13.37 3.87 -7.62
C HIS A 35 -14.17 2.55 -7.60
N TYR A 36 -13.56 1.46 -7.17
CA TYR A 36 -14.24 0.18 -6.98
C TYR A 36 -14.91 0.07 -5.61
N HIS A 37 -15.87 -0.84 -5.49
CA HIS A 37 -16.51 -1.18 -4.21
C HIS A 37 -15.61 -1.99 -3.28
N VAL A 38 -14.52 -2.55 -3.81
CA VAL A 38 -13.59 -3.43 -3.09
C VAL A 38 -12.19 -2.85 -3.13
N VAL A 39 -11.53 -2.83 -1.99
CA VAL A 39 -10.14 -2.39 -1.88
C VAL A 39 -9.18 -3.56 -2.03
N GLY A 40 -7.96 -3.26 -2.47
CA GLY A 40 -6.89 -4.26 -2.53
C GLY A 40 -7.09 -5.35 -3.59
N GLU A 41 -7.77 -5.07 -4.69
CA GLU A 41 -8.11 -6.08 -5.70
C GLU A 41 -6.88 -6.84 -6.21
N LYS A 42 -5.79 -6.14 -6.52
CA LYS A 42 -4.54 -6.79 -6.96
C LYS A 42 -3.89 -7.62 -5.85
N ILE A 43 -4.05 -7.25 -4.59
CA ILE A 43 -3.59 -8.06 -3.45
C ILE A 43 -4.41 -9.35 -3.42
N ARG A 44 -5.74 -9.22 -3.50
CA ARG A 44 -6.70 -10.32 -3.40
C ARG A 44 -6.44 -11.43 -4.42
N ILE A 45 -6.14 -11.06 -5.66
CA ILE A 45 -5.92 -12.04 -6.75
C ILE A 45 -4.47 -12.50 -6.88
N SER A 46 -3.51 -11.81 -6.26
CA SER A 46 -2.11 -12.15 -6.37
C SER A 46 -1.77 -13.49 -5.72
N GLY A 47 -0.78 -14.18 -6.26
CA GLY A 47 -0.33 -15.45 -5.70
C GLY A 47 -1.40 -16.54 -5.64
N GLY A 48 -2.41 -16.50 -6.52
CA GLY A 48 -3.52 -17.44 -6.48
C GLY A 48 -4.42 -17.27 -5.25
N GLY A 49 -4.61 -16.03 -4.78
CA GLY A 49 -5.40 -15.69 -3.60
C GLY A 49 -4.66 -15.77 -2.27
N ARG A 50 -3.36 -16.05 -2.29
CA ARG A 50 -2.51 -16.14 -1.10
C ARG A 50 -1.54 -14.99 -0.94
N CYS A 51 -1.57 -14.01 -1.82
CA CYS A 51 -0.71 -12.84 -1.84
C CYS A 51 0.78 -13.15 -1.75
N ASN A 52 1.50 -13.04 -2.87
CA ASN A 52 2.96 -12.92 -2.79
C ASN A 52 3.28 -11.51 -2.28
N PHE A 53 3.45 -11.37 -0.97
CA PHE A 53 3.48 -10.04 -0.36
C PHE A 53 4.89 -9.41 -0.32
N THR A 54 5.96 -10.20 -0.38
CA THR A 54 7.32 -9.70 -0.50
C THR A 54 8.29 -10.77 -0.99
N ASN A 55 9.53 -10.36 -1.22
CA ASN A 55 10.67 -11.23 -1.42
C ASN A 55 11.78 -10.81 -0.45
N VAL A 56 12.31 -11.74 0.33
CA VAL A 56 13.37 -11.45 1.32
C VAL A 56 14.66 -10.95 0.70
N ASN A 57 14.87 -11.27 -0.58
CA ASN A 57 16.07 -10.88 -1.35
C ASN A 57 15.81 -9.63 -2.21
N ALA A 58 14.67 -8.92 -2.02
CA ALA A 58 14.37 -7.74 -2.82
C ALA A 58 15.40 -6.61 -2.53
N GLU A 59 16.09 -6.20 -3.59
CA GLU A 59 17.10 -5.14 -3.57
C GLU A 59 16.96 -4.24 -4.79
N PRO A 60 17.61 -3.06 -4.83
CA PRO A 60 17.47 -2.13 -5.95
C PRO A 60 17.78 -2.73 -7.32
N ALA A 61 18.72 -3.68 -7.40
CA ALA A 61 19.09 -4.35 -8.64
C ALA A 61 17.96 -5.19 -9.26
N ASN A 62 16.93 -5.56 -8.48
CA ASN A 62 15.77 -6.30 -8.99
C ASN A 62 14.73 -5.40 -9.67
N TYR A 63 14.87 -4.09 -9.60
CA TYR A 63 13.92 -3.13 -10.19
C TYR A 63 14.47 -2.57 -11.49
N LEU A 64 13.92 -3.06 -12.61
CA LEU A 64 14.35 -2.65 -13.93
C LEU A 64 13.57 -1.41 -14.38
N SER A 65 14.27 -0.32 -14.61
CA SER A 65 13.70 0.92 -15.13
C SER A 65 14.78 1.78 -15.81
N GLN A 66 14.33 2.83 -16.51
CA GLN A 66 15.25 3.81 -17.06
C GLN A 66 15.99 4.66 -15.98
N ASN A 67 15.43 4.68 -14.76
CA ASN A 67 16.06 5.28 -13.60
C ASN A 67 16.31 4.20 -12.53
N PRO A 68 17.44 3.48 -12.57
CA PRO A 68 17.72 2.38 -11.65
C PRO A 68 17.88 2.82 -10.20
N ASP A 69 18.12 4.11 -9.95
CA ASP A 69 18.30 4.64 -8.60
C ASP A 69 16.98 5.06 -7.94
N PHE A 70 15.87 5.09 -8.70
CA PHE A 70 14.57 5.58 -8.22
C PHE A 70 14.09 4.88 -6.94
N CYS A 71 14.26 3.55 -6.84
CA CYS A 71 13.78 2.77 -5.71
C CYS A 71 14.74 2.72 -4.51
N ARG A 72 16.00 3.15 -4.66
CA ARG A 72 17.05 2.99 -3.61
C ARG A 72 16.65 3.63 -2.29
N SER A 73 16.18 4.87 -2.31
CA SER A 73 15.79 5.59 -1.10
C SER A 73 14.59 4.93 -0.39
N ALA A 74 13.61 4.47 -1.16
CA ALA A 74 12.44 3.78 -0.61
C ALA A 74 12.83 2.46 0.07
N LEU A 75 13.61 1.62 -0.61
CA LEU A 75 14.05 0.31 -0.10
C LEU A 75 15.02 0.43 1.09
N ALA A 76 15.85 1.49 1.12
CA ALA A 76 16.71 1.76 2.28
C ALA A 76 15.92 2.20 3.52
N ARG A 77 14.80 2.91 3.33
CA ARG A 77 13.97 3.42 4.44
C ARG A 77 12.93 2.40 4.91
N TYR A 78 12.48 1.53 4.03
CA TYR A 78 11.50 0.49 4.33
C TYR A 78 11.89 -0.80 3.61
N THR A 79 12.55 -1.67 4.36
CA THR A 79 13.12 -2.92 3.85
C THR A 79 12.10 -4.05 3.82
N PRO A 80 12.30 -5.11 3.02
CA PRO A 80 11.48 -6.33 3.09
C PRO A 80 11.34 -6.88 4.51
N ALA A 81 12.43 -6.89 5.27
CA ALA A 81 12.42 -7.35 6.66
C ALA A 81 11.52 -6.51 7.58
N GLN A 82 11.42 -5.19 7.33
CA GLN A 82 10.50 -4.34 8.09
C GLN A 82 9.05 -4.64 7.75
N PHE A 83 8.74 -4.94 6.50
CA PHE A 83 7.39 -5.36 6.11
C PHE A 83 7.03 -6.74 6.69
N VAL A 84 7.96 -7.69 6.68
CA VAL A 84 7.77 -9.00 7.33
C VAL A 84 7.45 -8.82 8.82
N ARG A 85 8.19 -7.98 9.54
CA ARG A 85 7.88 -7.69 10.95
C ARG A 85 6.48 -7.11 11.16
N LEU A 86 6.00 -6.26 10.23
CA LEU A 86 4.64 -5.76 10.29
C LEU A 86 3.63 -6.91 10.13
N VAL A 87 3.83 -7.79 9.15
CA VAL A 87 2.99 -8.98 8.92
C VAL A 87 2.94 -9.87 10.16
N GLU A 88 4.10 -10.15 10.76
CA GLU A 88 4.22 -10.94 11.98
C GLU A 88 3.52 -10.28 13.18
N SER A 89 3.56 -8.96 13.29
CA SER A 89 2.90 -8.22 14.38
C SER A 89 1.38 -8.35 14.35
N TYR A 90 0.82 -8.73 13.20
CA TYR A 90 -0.61 -9.04 13.02
C TYR A 90 -0.92 -10.54 13.13
N GLY A 91 0.08 -11.37 13.44
CA GLY A 91 -0.08 -12.82 13.57
C GLY A 91 -0.44 -13.53 12.26
N ILE A 92 -0.11 -12.93 11.12
CA ILE A 92 -0.38 -13.50 9.80
C ILE A 92 0.66 -14.59 9.52
N ALA A 93 0.20 -15.84 9.38
CA ALA A 93 1.04 -16.96 9.03
C ALA A 93 1.44 -16.92 7.56
N TYR A 94 2.69 -17.26 7.28
CA TYR A 94 3.23 -17.23 5.91
C TYR A 94 4.33 -18.27 5.74
N HIS A 95 4.66 -18.58 4.49
CA HIS A 95 5.76 -19.47 4.12
C HIS A 95 6.57 -18.90 2.95
N GLU A 96 7.81 -19.33 2.85
CA GLU A 96 8.63 -19.15 1.66
C GLU A 96 8.31 -20.25 0.65
N LYS A 97 7.96 -19.86 -0.59
CA LYS A 97 7.67 -20.81 -1.65
C LYS A 97 8.94 -21.19 -2.43
N LYS A 98 9.62 -20.21 -3.00
CA LYS A 98 10.89 -20.37 -3.70
C LYS A 98 11.57 -19.02 -3.87
N LEU A 99 12.89 -19.02 -3.97
CA LEU A 99 13.71 -17.84 -4.30
C LEU A 99 13.41 -16.61 -3.42
N GLY A 100 13.07 -16.82 -2.16
CA GLY A 100 12.79 -15.75 -1.22
C GLY A 100 11.37 -15.17 -1.30
N GLN A 101 10.49 -15.72 -2.12
CA GLN A 101 9.09 -15.27 -2.25
C GLN A 101 8.26 -15.71 -1.05
N LEU A 102 7.62 -14.75 -0.36
CA LEU A 102 6.76 -15.03 0.80
C LEU A 102 5.28 -14.90 0.43
N PHE A 103 4.50 -15.89 0.87
CA PHE A 103 3.07 -16.01 0.63
C PHE A 103 2.33 -16.20 1.94
N CYS A 104 1.13 -15.60 2.09
CA CYS A 104 0.24 -15.93 3.20
C CYS A 104 -0.17 -17.40 3.15
N ASP A 105 -0.28 -18.04 4.30
CA ASP A 105 -0.68 -19.45 4.39
C ASP A 105 -2.17 -19.61 4.06
N ASP A 106 -3.01 -18.73 4.59
CA ASP A 106 -4.47 -18.85 4.48
C ASP A 106 -5.03 -18.01 3.33
N SER A 107 -4.94 -16.69 3.41
CA SER A 107 -5.63 -15.81 2.46
C SER A 107 -4.93 -14.49 2.25
N ALA A 108 -5.01 -13.97 1.01
CA ALA A 108 -4.66 -12.59 0.69
C ALA A 108 -5.53 -11.56 1.45
N LEU A 109 -6.70 -11.97 1.95
CA LEU A 109 -7.57 -11.10 2.74
C LEU A 109 -6.96 -10.69 4.07
N ASP A 110 -6.08 -11.51 4.65
CA ASP A 110 -5.36 -11.17 5.89
C ASP A 110 -4.47 -9.96 5.68
N MET A 111 -3.81 -9.90 4.54
CA MET A 111 -2.97 -8.75 4.15
C MET A 111 -3.81 -7.48 3.97
N ILE A 112 -4.98 -7.60 3.35
CA ILE A 112 -5.91 -6.47 3.17
C ILE A 112 -6.44 -6.01 4.53
N ALA A 113 -6.81 -6.94 5.42
CA ALA A 113 -7.28 -6.63 6.76
C ALA A 113 -6.20 -5.90 7.58
N MET A 114 -4.96 -6.35 7.52
CA MET A 114 -3.81 -5.68 8.14
C MET A 114 -3.67 -4.24 7.65
N LEU A 115 -3.65 -4.02 6.33
CA LEU A 115 -3.50 -2.67 5.75
C LEU A 115 -4.67 -1.76 6.12
N LYS A 116 -5.90 -2.28 6.17
CA LYS A 116 -7.08 -1.53 6.66
C LYS A 116 -6.93 -1.15 8.13
N SER A 117 -6.41 -2.06 8.96
CA SER A 117 -6.14 -1.79 10.37
C SER A 117 -5.08 -0.71 10.54
N GLU A 118 -4.02 -0.74 9.74
CA GLU A 118 -3.00 0.31 9.72
C GLU A 118 -3.58 1.69 9.32
N CYS A 119 -4.49 1.71 8.33
CA CYS A 119 -5.23 2.92 7.95
C CYS A 119 -6.12 3.43 9.11
N ALA A 120 -6.81 2.52 9.81
CA ALA A 120 -7.66 2.88 10.95
C ALA A 120 -6.84 3.49 12.09
N ARG A 121 -5.65 2.96 12.39
CA ARG A 121 -4.69 3.55 13.34
C ARG A 121 -4.28 4.97 12.94
N GLY A 122 -4.16 5.22 11.63
CA GLY A 122 -3.90 6.55 11.06
C GLY A 122 -5.12 7.44 10.95
N ARG A 123 -6.31 7.00 11.37
CA ARG A 123 -7.59 7.72 11.21
C ARG A 123 -7.85 8.16 9.77
N VAL A 124 -7.50 7.31 8.81
CA VAL A 124 -7.71 7.56 7.39
C VAL A 124 -9.21 7.60 7.10
N GLU A 125 -9.66 8.64 6.42
CA GLU A 125 -11.02 8.70 5.89
C GLU A 125 -11.07 8.09 4.50
N TRP A 126 -12.19 7.41 4.21
CA TRP A 126 -12.35 6.65 2.98
C TRP A 126 -13.52 7.19 2.17
N ARG A 127 -13.36 7.26 0.85
CA ARG A 127 -14.46 7.43 -0.10
C ARG A 127 -14.46 6.29 -1.11
N ILE A 128 -15.40 5.38 -0.95
CA ILE A 128 -15.54 4.14 -1.73
C ILE A 128 -17.04 3.85 -1.93
N PRO A 129 -17.51 3.59 -3.14
CA PRO A 129 -16.83 3.86 -4.41
C PRO A 129 -16.85 5.34 -4.73
N CYS A 130 -15.79 5.85 -5.28
CA CYS A 130 -15.72 7.24 -5.74
C CYS A 130 -14.74 7.36 -6.90
N ALA A 131 -15.24 7.72 -8.06
CA ALA A 131 -14.40 8.05 -9.21
C ALA A 131 -13.92 9.49 -9.10
N VAL A 132 -12.65 9.71 -9.44
CA VAL A 132 -12.06 11.05 -9.53
C VAL A 132 -11.99 11.46 -11.00
N ASP A 133 -12.56 12.62 -11.32
CA ASP A 133 -12.44 13.19 -12.65
C ASP A 133 -10.98 13.61 -12.89
N PRO A 134 -10.31 13.09 -13.92
CA PRO A 134 -8.95 13.50 -14.28
C PRO A 134 -8.81 15.01 -14.53
N ALA A 135 -9.86 15.69 -14.95
CA ALA A 135 -9.86 17.13 -15.18
C ALA A 135 -9.62 17.94 -13.90
N ILE A 136 -9.93 17.39 -12.73
CA ILE A 136 -9.67 18.02 -11.42
C ILE A 136 -8.17 17.96 -11.07
N LEU A 137 -7.43 17.05 -11.69
CA LEU A 137 -6.01 16.81 -11.47
C LEU A 137 -5.12 17.61 -12.43
N LEU A 138 -5.69 18.56 -13.19
CA LEU A 138 -4.90 19.39 -14.08
C LEU A 138 -3.81 20.12 -13.29
N PRO A 139 -2.58 20.17 -13.82
CA PRO A 139 -1.49 20.84 -13.14
C PRO A 139 -1.90 22.28 -12.86
N LEU A 140 -1.76 22.70 -11.62
CA LEU A 140 -1.69 24.11 -11.30
C LEU A 140 -0.64 24.68 -12.28
N SER A 141 -1.08 25.54 -13.19
CA SER A 141 -0.22 26.21 -14.12
C SER A 141 1.00 26.72 -13.36
N ARG A 142 2.16 26.40 -13.87
CA ARG A 142 3.41 26.92 -13.32
C ARG A 142 3.29 28.45 -13.23
N VAL A 143 3.23 28.94 -12.02
CA VAL A 143 3.51 30.35 -11.75
C VAL A 143 5.00 30.53 -11.74
#